data_4b226cc1dcc2593ad0d7e0fac4cc751c
#
_entry.id   4b226cc1dcc2593ad0d7e0fac4cc751c
#
_cell.length_a   1.000
_cell.length_b   1.000
_cell.length_c   1.000
_cell.angle_alpha   90.00
_cell.angle_beta   90.00
_cell.angle_gamma   90.00
#
_symmetry.space_group_name_H-M   'P 1'
#
loop_
_entity.id
_entity.type
_entity.pdbx_description
1 polymer ?
#
loop_
_entity_poly.entity_id
_entity_poly.type
_entity_poly.pdbx_seq_one_letter_code
_entity_poly.pdbx_strand_id
1 'polypeptide(L)'
;KPSYIETYDVYMEQLTVSYDKNLGLIHVHTEHMSPIFAKEFLDLIIKEADTLLRQKDLKQSSDALDYLISEISKTSLVEIKSSMNHLIQSQLETQMMAKISTDYALMVIEPPFIPEKKFRPSRSLIRLFGTILGLVIGIFWIVMRHFYGLTGTTMPSVRHG
;
A
#
# COMPACT_ATOMS: atom_id res chain seq x y z
N LYS A 1 -20.15 4.95 15.22
CA LYS A 1 -19.24 3.98 14.57
C LYS A 1 -19.09 4.40 13.12
N PRO A 2 -17.87 4.44 12.56
CA PRO A 2 -17.69 4.74 11.16
C PRO A 2 -18.44 3.70 10.29
N SER A 3 -18.91 4.14 9.14
CA SER A 3 -19.50 3.25 8.14
C SER A 3 -18.45 2.27 7.61
N TYR A 4 -18.91 1.12 7.11
CA TYR A 4 -18.01 0.15 6.45
C TYR A 4 -17.26 0.78 5.26
N ILE A 5 -17.93 1.66 4.52
CA ILE A 5 -17.37 2.37 3.36
C ILE A 5 -16.27 3.35 3.82
N GLU A 6 -16.54 4.16 4.84
CA GLU A 6 -15.55 5.10 5.39
C GLU A 6 -14.31 4.37 5.92
N THR A 7 -14.50 3.22 6.55
CA THR A 7 -13.39 2.40 7.04
C THR A 7 -12.57 1.82 5.88
N TYR A 8 -13.24 1.41 4.80
CA TYR A 8 -12.59 0.89 3.60
C TYR A 8 -11.75 1.96 2.89
N ASP A 9 -12.28 3.18 2.75
CA ASP A 9 -11.57 4.29 2.11
C ASP A 9 -10.28 4.64 2.90
N VAL A 10 -10.37 4.75 4.22
CA VAL A 10 -9.20 4.98 5.08
C VAL A 10 -8.17 3.84 4.98
N TYR A 11 -8.64 2.60 4.89
CA TYR A 11 -7.80 1.44 4.70
C TYR A 11 -7.02 1.52 3.38
N MET A 12 -7.70 1.87 2.28
CA MET A 12 -7.09 1.97 0.95
C MET A 12 -6.10 3.14 0.83
N GLU A 13 -6.31 4.23 1.58
CA GLU A 13 -5.36 5.34 1.64
C GLU A 13 -4.04 4.98 2.35
N GLN A 14 -4.12 4.09 3.35
CA GLN A 14 -2.96 3.73 4.17
C GLN A 14 -2.17 2.54 3.63
N LEU A 15 -2.75 1.73 2.74
CA LEU A 15 -2.14 0.53 2.20
C LEU A 15 -1.79 0.70 0.72
N THR A 16 -0.52 0.54 0.40
CA THR A 16 -0.04 0.52 -0.98
C THR A 16 0.51 -0.86 -1.31
N VAL A 17 -0.02 -1.47 -2.38
CA VAL A 17 0.45 -2.76 -2.88
C VAL A 17 1.03 -2.54 -4.28
N SER A 18 2.26 -2.95 -4.49
CA SER A 18 2.92 -2.89 -5.80
C SER A 18 3.56 -4.24 -6.15
N TYR A 19 3.52 -4.58 -7.44
CA TYR A 19 4.09 -5.81 -7.95
C TYR A 19 5.33 -5.52 -8.82
N ASP A 20 6.48 -6.04 -8.40
CA ASP A 20 7.70 -5.99 -9.20
C ASP A 20 7.75 -7.18 -10.15
N LYS A 21 7.55 -6.90 -11.44
CA LYS A 21 7.55 -7.92 -12.50
C LYS A 21 8.90 -8.58 -12.74
N ASN A 22 10.01 -7.88 -12.42
CA ASN A 22 11.36 -8.40 -12.66
C ASN A 22 11.76 -9.43 -11.60
N LEU A 23 11.37 -9.16 -10.35
CA LEU A 23 11.68 -10.00 -9.21
C LEU A 23 10.54 -10.99 -8.88
N GLY A 24 9.34 -10.78 -9.43
CA GLY A 24 8.16 -11.57 -9.07
C GLY A 24 7.67 -11.32 -7.63
N LEU A 25 8.05 -10.18 -7.04
CA LEU A 25 7.76 -9.86 -5.66
C LEU A 25 6.58 -8.91 -5.53
N ILE A 26 5.81 -9.09 -4.47
CA ILE A 26 4.76 -8.15 -4.05
C ILE A 26 5.32 -7.31 -2.90
N HIS A 27 5.39 -6.00 -3.11
CA HIS A 27 5.73 -5.04 -2.08
C HIS A 27 4.45 -4.49 -1.46
N VAL A 28 4.31 -4.67 -0.15
CA VAL A 28 3.19 -4.13 0.63
C VAL A 28 3.74 -3.08 1.57
N HIS A 29 3.20 -1.88 1.47
CA HIS A 29 3.63 -0.73 2.26
C HIS A 29 2.43 -0.08 2.94
N THR A 30 2.62 0.34 4.20
CA THR A 30 1.60 1.08 4.95
C THR A 30 2.19 2.33 5.57
N GLU A 31 1.44 3.45 5.51
CA GLU A 31 1.82 4.73 6.11
C GLU A 31 0.88 5.04 7.29
N HIS A 32 1.43 5.15 8.49
CA HIS A 32 0.68 5.55 9.67
C HIS A 32 1.53 6.41 10.62
N MET A 33 0.87 7.25 11.44
CA MET A 33 1.55 8.11 12.41
C MET A 33 2.29 7.30 13.49
N SER A 34 1.77 6.14 13.86
CA SER A 34 2.42 5.20 14.78
C SER A 34 3.12 4.10 13.99
N PRO A 35 4.46 4.00 14.05
CA PRO A 35 5.20 2.96 13.36
C PRO A 35 4.95 1.56 13.93
N ILE A 36 4.64 1.46 15.23
CA ILE A 36 4.28 0.19 15.87
C ILE A 36 2.97 -0.33 15.30
N PHE A 37 1.94 0.54 15.24
CA PHE A 37 0.65 0.19 14.64
C PHE A 37 0.81 -0.20 13.16
N ALA A 38 1.61 0.55 12.39
CA ALA A 38 1.83 0.25 10.98
C ALA A 38 2.40 -1.17 10.79
N LYS A 39 3.36 -1.57 11.63
CA LYS A 39 3.94 -2.91 11.61
C LYS A 39 2.91 -3.98 11.96
N GLU A 40 2.20 -3.84 13.08
CA GLU A 40 1.19 -4.81 13.53
C GLU A 40 0.04 -4.95 12.52
N PHE A 41 -0.35 -3.83 11.92
CA PHE A 41 -1.38 -3.81 10.88
C PHE A 41 -0.95 -4.56 9.63
N LEU A 42 0.30 -4.39 9.19
CA LEU A 42 0.86 -5.09 8.04
C LEU A 42 0.98 -6.60 8.30
N ASP A 43 1.47 -6.99 9.48
CA ASP A 43 1.55 -8.39 9.92
C ASP A 43 0.16 -9.04 9.92
N LEU A 44 -0.86 -8.32 10.42
CA LEU A 44 -2.24 -8.78 10.42
C LEU A 44 -2.79 -8.98 9.00
N ILE A 45 -2.58 -8.02 8.10
CA ILE A 45 -3.04 -8.10 6.71
C ILE A 45 -2.42 -9.31 6.01
N ILE A 46 -1.12 -9.51 6.14
CA ILE A 46 -0.42 -10.63 5.50
C ILE A 46 -0.99 -11.96 6.02
N LYS A 47 -1.16 -12.08 7.33
CA LYS A 47 -1.72 -13.29 7.96
C LYS A 47 -3.17 -13.58 7.54
N GLU A 48 -4.01 -12.55 7.51
CA GLU A 48 -5.41 -12.70 7.08
C GLU A 48 -5.51 -13.03 5.59
N ALA A 49 -4.68 -12.40 4.75
CA ALA A 49 -4.63 -12.71 3.33
C ALA A 49 -4.19 -14.16 3.07
N ASP A 50 -3.13 -14.64 3.75
CA ASP A 50 -2.71 -16.05 3.66
C ASP A 50 -3.82 -16.99 4.11
N THR A 51 -4.49 -16.68 5.22
CA THR A 51 -5.59 -17.48 5.76
C THR A 51 -6.78 -17.56 4.79
N LEU A 52 -7.17 -16.43 4.20
CA LEU A 52 -8.26 -16.37 3.23
C LEU A 52 -7.94 -17.14 1.95
N LEU A 53 -6.72 -16.99 1.42
CA LEU A 53 -6.28 -17.73 0.24
C LEU A 53 -6.24 -19.23 0.50
N ARG A 54 -5.69 -19.64 1.63
CA ARG A 54 -5.67 -21.04 2.10
C ARG A 54 -7.08 -21.65 2.20
N GLN A 55 -8.01 -20.92 2.83
CA GLN A 55 -9.40 -21.38 2.95
C GLN A 55 -10.08 -21.50 1.60
N LYS A 56 -9.86 -20.52 0.71
CA LYS A 56 -10.39 -20.54 -0.64
C LYS A 56 -9.89 -21.76 -1.41
N ASP A 57 -8.60 -22.04 -1.38
CA ASP A 57 -8.00 -23.13 -2.14
C ASP A 57 -8.38 -24.50 -1.53
N LEU A 58 -8.48 -24.60 -0.21
CA LEU A 58 -9.00 -25.81 0.46
C LEU A 58 -10.43 -26.11 0.04
N LYS A 59 -11.28 -25.09 -0.01
CA LYS A 59 -12.67 -25.23 -0.46
C LYS A 59 -12.73 -25.63 -1.92
N GLN A 60 -12.04 -24.90 -2.77
CA GLN A 60 -12.05 -25.14 -4.22
C GLN A 60 -11.52 -26.51 -4.56
N SER A 61 -10.43 -26.97 -3.92
CA SER A 61 -9.88 -28.31 -4.14
C SER A 61 -10.80 -29.41 -3.60
N SER A 62 -11.50 -29.17 -2.47
CA SER A 62 -12.50 -30.12 -1.96
C SER A 62 -13.68 -30.28 -2.92
N ASP A 63 -14.24 -29.16 -3.39
CA ASP A 63 -15.36 -29.17 -4.35
C ASP A 63 -14.95 -29.87 -5.67
N ALA A 64 -13.71 -29.63 -6.12
CA ALA A 64 -13.17 -30.28 -7.32
C ALA A 64 -12.98 -31.78 -7.13
N LEU A 65 -12.49 -32.24 -5.97
CA LEU A 65 -12.33 -33.66 -5.65
C LEU A 65 -13.67 -34.37 -5.61
N ASP A 66 -14.67 -33.80 -4.95
CA ASP A 66 -16.01 -34.36 -4.86
C ASP A 66 -16.62 -34.54 -6.27
N TYR A 67 -16.45 -33.54 -7.13
CA TYR A 67 -16.88 -33.64 -8.52
C TYR A 67 -16.14 -34.76 -9.28
N LEU A 68 -14.79 -34.76 -9.25
CA LEU A 68 -13.97 -35.70 -9.97
C LEU A 68 -14.22 -37.15 -9.52
N ILE A 69 -14.35 -37.40 -8.21
CA ILE A 69 -14.62 -38.71 -7.64
C ILE A 69 -16.02 -39.21 -8.08
N SER A 70 -17.01 -38.34 -8.11
CA SER A 70 -18.34 -38.65 -8.58
C SER A 70 -18.38 -39.00 -10.08
N GLU A 71 -17.59 -38.29 -10.89
CA GLU A 71 -17.60 -38.42 -12.33
C GLU A 71 -16.74 -39.59 -12.85
N ILE A 72 -15.63 -39.94 -12.17
CA ILE A 72 -14.73 -41.05 -12.57
C ILE A 72 -15.46 -42.38 -12.53
N SER A 73 -16.45 -42.55 -11.65
CA SER A 73 -17.27 -43.77 -11.55
C SER A 73 -18.24 -43.95 -12.72
N LYS A 74 -18.64 -42.87 -13.37
CA LYS A 74 -19.58 -42.84 -14.51
C LYS A 74 -18.88 -43.04 -15.85
N THR A 75 -17.59 -42.80 -15.91
CA THR A 75 -16.79 -42.81 -17.15
C THR A 75 -16.23 -44.22 -17.38
N SER A 76 -16.41 -44.75 -18.59
CA SER A 76 -15.88 -46.07 -18.98
C SER A 76 -14.55 -46.00 -19.75
N LEU A 77 -14.18 -44.82 -20.29
CA LEU A 77 -12.97 -44.61 -21.11
C LEU A 77 -11.72 -44.55 -20.23
N VAL A 78 -10.74 -45.44 -20.52
CA VAL A 78 -9.51 -45.57 -19.73
C VAL A 78 -8.67 -44.28 -19.75
N GLU A 79 -8.57 -43.64 -20.90
CA GLU A 79 -7.80 -42.39 -21.09
C GLU A 79 -8.38 -41.25 -20.24
N ILE A 80 -9.71 -41.15 -20.18
CA ILE A 80 -10.38 -40.14 -19.36
C ILE A 80 -10.17 -40.44 -17.87
N LYS A 81 -10.28 -41.69 -17.45
CA LYS A 81 -9.98 -42.07 -16.06
C LYS A 81 -8.55 -41.74 -15.66
N SER A 82 -7.57 -41.95 -16.55
CA SER A 82 -6.19 -41.60 -16.31
C SER A 82 -6.03 -40.09 -16.10
N SER A 83 -6.63 -39.29 -16.98
CA SER A 83 -6.60 -37.84 -16.88
C SER A 83 -7.27 -37.32 -15.59
N MET A 84 -8.42 -37.92 -15.22
CA MET A 84 -9.11 -37.60 -13.96
C MET A 84 -8.27 -37.96 -12.73
N ASN A 85 -7.57 -39.08 -12.73
CA ASN A 85 -6.68 -39.47 -11.64
C ASN A 85 -5.53 -38.46 -11.47
N HIS A 86 -4.95 -37.93 -12.56
CA HIS A 86 -3.95 -36.89 -12.49
C HIS A 86 -4.51 -35.58 -11.89
N LEU A 87 -5.74 -35.20 -12.26
CA LEU A 87 -6.39 -34.04 -11.66
C LEU A 87 -6.68 -34.25 -10.17
N ILE A 88 -7.15 -35.43 -9.77
CA ILE A 88 -7.36 -35.82 -8.36
C ILE A 88 -6.04 -35.67 -7.59
N GLN A 89 -4.95 -36.22 -8.13
CA GLN A 89 -3.63 -36.12 -7.51
C GLN A 89 -3.24 -34.67 -7.31
N SER A 90 -3.37 -33.80 -8.33
CA SER A 90 -3.05 -32.35 -8.25
C SER A 90 -3.90 -31.64 -7.18
N GLN A 91 -5.20 -31.95 -7.08
CA GLN A 91 -6.05 -31.36 -6.05
C GLN A 91 -5.67 -31.83 -4.64
N LEU A 92 -5.29 -33.10 -4.47
CA LEU A 92 -4.78 -33.64 -3.20
C LEU A 92 -3.46 -32.95 -2.80
N GLU A 93 -2.55 -32.75 -3.75
CA GLU A 93 -1.30 -32.00 -3.51
C GLU A 93 -1.60 -30.57 -3.02
N THR A 94 -2.53 -29.86 -3.67
CA THR A 94 -2.99 -28.53 -3.23
C THR A 94 -3.52 -28.55 -1.80
N GLN A 95 -4.38 -29.54 -1.46
CA GLN A 95 -4.89 -29.68 -0.09
C GLN A 95 -3.79 -29.99 0.91
N MET A 96 -2.86 -30.86 0.56
CA MET A 96 -1.73 -31.21 1.43
C MET A 96 -0.87 -29.97 1.70
N MET A 97 -0.51 -29.22 0.66
CA MET A 97 0.27 -27.99 0.81
C MET A 97 -0.46 -26.97 1.68
N ALA A 98 -1.76 -26.77 1.46
CA ALA A 98 -2.56 -25.84 2.25
C ALA A 98 -2.71 -26.25 3.72
N LYS A 99 -2.63 -27.54 4.06
CA LYS A 99 -2.72 -28.04 5.43
C LYS A 99 -1.37 -28.07 6.17
N ILE A 100 -0.28 -28.30 5.46
CA ILE A 100 1.05 -28.54 6.06
C ILE A 100 1.87 -27.27 6.14
N SER A 101 1.77 -26.39 5.12
CA SER A 101 2.60 -25.19 5.04
C SER A 101 2.21 -24.19 6.11
N THR A 102 3.21 -23.65 6.82
CA THR A 102 3.01 -22.55 7.77
C THR A 102 2.63 -21.26 7.03
N ASP A 103 3.38 -20.95 5.99
CA ASP A 103 3.13 -19.86 5.05
C ASP A 103 2.69 -20.49 3.72
N TYR A 104 1.41 -20.40 3.38
CA TYR A 104 0.84 -21.12 2.25
C TYR A 104 0.92 -20.36 0.94
N ALA A 105 0.27 -19.23 0.88
CA ALA A 105 0.15 -18.43 -0.33
C ALA A 105 1.11 -17.25 -0.36
N LEU A 106 1.50 -16.73 0.81
CA LEU A 106 2.36 -15.57 0.96
C LEU A 106 3.58 -15.92 1.79
N MET A 107 4.72 -16.10 1.15
CA MET A 107 6.01 -16.25 1.82
C MET A 107 6.59 -14.87 2.09
N VAL A 108 6.77 -14.52 3.36
CA VAL A 108 7.38 -13.27 3.77
C VAL A 108 8.89 -13.36 3.58
N ILE A 109 9.42 -12.66 2.57
CA ILE A 109 10.85 -12.62 2.28
C ILE A 109 11.54 -11.63 3.20
N GLU A 110 10.93 -10.45 3.38
CA GLU A 110 11.43 -9.40 4.26
C GLU A 110 10.32 -9.03 5.25
N PRO A 111 10.52 -9.31 6.56
CA PRO A 111 9.51 -9.01 7.56
C PRO A 111 9.29 -7.50 7.70
N PRO A 112 8.09 -7.05 8.09
CA PRO A 112 7.81 -5.65 8.31
C PRO A 112 8.78 -5.04 9.32
N PHE A 113 9.47 -3.98 8.93
CA PHE A 113 10.42 -3.28 9.78
C PHE A 113 9.98 -1.84 10.06
N ILE A 114 10.38 -1.35 11.22
CA ILE A 114 10.12 0.04 11.61
C ILE A 114 11.28 0.88 11.09
N PRO A 115 11.07 1.82 10.13
CA PRO A 115 12.13 2.67 9.65
C PRO A 115 12.61 3.63 10.75
N GLU A 116 13.91 3.68 11.01
CA GLU A 116 14.52 4.59 12.00
C GLU A 116 14.35 6.07 11.61
N LYS A 117 14.23 6.36 10.31
CA LYS A 117 14.08 7.73 9.79
C LYS A 117 12.64 8.04 9.41
N LYS A 118 12.16 9.20 9.84
CA LYS A 118 10.83 9.71 9.44
C LYS A 118 10.76 9.89 7.93
N PHE A 119 9.76 9.28 7.29
CA PHE A 119 9.59 9.31 5.85
C PHE A 119 9.07 10.66 5.32
N ARG A 120 8.21 11.36 6.07
CA ARG A 120 7.62 12.67 5.72
C ARG A 120 7.37 13.52 6.96
N PRO A 121 7.35 14.86 6.82
CA PRO A 121 7.79 15.69 5.71
C PRO A 121 9.32 15.87 5.69
N SER A 122 9.91 15.97 4.49
CA SER A 122 11.35 16.25 4.34
C SER A 122 11.65 17.66 4.84
N ARG A 123 12.34 17.79 5.97
CA ARG A 123 12.69 19.08 6.59
C ARG A 123 13.45 19.99 5.65
N SER A 124 14.16 19.42 4.67
CA SER A 124 14.89 20.14 3.65
C SER A 124 13.97 20.88 2.68
N LEU A 125 12.85 20.28 2.26
CA LEU A 125 11.86 20.91 1.39
C LEU A 125 11.16 22.08 2.09
N ILE A 126 10.79 21.92 3.36
CA ILE A 126 10.17 22.98 4.16
C ILE A 126 11.10 24.21 4.25
N ARG A 127 12.39 23.96 4.52
CA ARG A 127 13.39 25.04 4.57
C ARG A 127 13.56 25.73 3.23
N LEU A 128 13.64 24.98 2.14
CA LEU A 128 13.77 25.52 0.78
C LEU A 128 12.57 26.39 0.40
N PHE A 129 11.35 25.90 0.59
CA PHE A 129 10.14 26.68 0.32
C PHE A 129 10.01 27.90 1.23
N GLY A 130 10.35 27.79 2.51
CA GLY A 130 10.36 28.91 3.43
C GLY A 130 11.34 30.00 3.02
N THR A 131 12.54 29.63 2.55
CA THR A 131 13.54 30.59 2.07
C THR A 131 13.09 31.32 0.81
N ILE A 132 12.56 30.58 -0.18
CA ILE A 132 12.05 31.18 -1.43
C ILE A 132 10.89 32.12 -1.13
N LEU A 133 9.93 31.73 -0.31
CA LEU A 133 8.78 32.52 0.07
C LEU A 133 9.22 33.81 0.81
N GLY A 134 10.15 33.67 1.74
CA GLY A 134 10.73 34.85 2.47
C GLY A 134 11.41 35.83 1.55
N LEU A 135 12.16 35.33 0.55
CA LEU A 135 12.82 36.16 -0.43
C LEU A 135 11.81 36.95 -1.30
N VAL A 136 10.77 36.28 -1.80
CA VAL A 136 9.70 36.89 -2.59
C VAL A 136 8.99 37.98 -1.78
N ILE A 137 8.62 37.73 -0.54
CA ILE A 137 7.99 38.72 0.34
C ILE A 137 8.93 39.88 0.62
N GLY A 138 10.21 39.62 0.85
CA GLY A 138 11.21 40.65 1.08
C GLY A 138 11.38 41.59 -0.12
N ILE A 139 11.50 41.06 -1.34
CA ILE A 139 11.57 41.85 -2.57
C ILE A 139 10.30 42.68 -2.74
N PHE A 140 9.14 42.08 -2.57
CA PHE A 140 7.86 42.76 -2.68
C PHE A 140 7.75 43.94 -1.71
N TRP A 141 8.18 43.72 -0.47
CA TRP A 141 8.20 44.79 0.54
C TRP A 141 9.11 45.95 0.17
N ILE A 142 10.32 45.68 -0.34
CA ILE A 142 11.26 46.71 -0.79
C ILE A 142 10.69 47.49 -1.95
N VAL A 143 10.12 46.82 -2.94
CA VAL A 143 9.49 47.46 -4.11
C VAL A 143 8.32 48.35 -3.67
N MET A 144 7.43 47.85 -2.82
CA MET A 144 6.31 48.65 -2.28
C MET A 144 6.81 49.87 -1.53
N ARG A 145 7.79 49.72 -0.66
CA ARG A 145 8.38 50.86 0.07
C ARG A 145 9.03 51.89 -0.85
N HIS A 146 9.66 51.43 -1.93
CA HIS A 146 10.25 52.33 -2.92
C HIS A 146 9.18 53.17 -3.64
N PHE A 147 8.10 52.54 -4.09
CA PHE A 147 6.99 53.26 -4.76
C PHE A 147 6.24 54.20 -3.81
N TYR A 148 5.96 53.79 -2.57
CA TYR A 148 5.27 54.65 -1.61
C TYR A 148 6.19 55.72 -1.00
N GLY A 149 7.50 55.51 -0.91
CA GLY A 149 8.48 56.46 -0.43
C GLY A 149 8.75 57.60 -1.41
N LEU A 150 8.53 57.40 -2.72
CA LEU A 150 8.68 58.46 -3.76
C LEU A 150 7.51 59.44 -3.79
N THR A 151 6.37 59.12 -3.17
CA THR A 151 5.21 60.05 -3.11
C THR A 151 5.23 60.99 -1.89
N GLY A 152 6.23 60.85 -1.01
CA GLY A 152 6.29 61.60 0.27
C GLY A 152 7.26 62.78 0.34
N THR A 153 7.98 63.15 -0.75
CA THR A 153 8.99 64.24 -0.68
C THR A 153 8.77 65.26 -1.75
N THR A 154 7.84 66.22 -1.54
CA THR A 154 7.97 67.61 -2.09
C THR A 154 7.05 68.53 -1.32
N MET A 155 7.57 69.23 -0.28
CA MET A 155 7.23 70.61 -0.04
C MET A 155 8.49 71.32 0.44
N PRO A 156 9.12 72.19 -0.40
CA PRO A 156 10.07 73.12 0.09
C PRO A 156 9.29 74.27 0.76
N SER A 157 9.55 74.51 2.04
CA SER A 157 9.11 75.68 2.78
C SER A 157 9.74 76.90 2.17
N VAL A 158 8.93 77.70 1.47
CA VAL A 158 9.30 79.08 1.10
C VAL A 158 9.17 79.94 2.34
N ARG A 159 10.28 80.41 2.86
CA ARG A 159 10.41 81.41 3.92
C ARG A 159 10.49 82.74 3.24
N HIS A 160 9.42 83.57 3.36
CA HIS A 160 9.51 85.00 3.13
C HIS A 160 9.95 85.72 4.41
N GLY A 161 11.06 86.47 4.33
CA GLY A 161 11.52 87.43 5.31
C GLY A 161 10.74 88.71 5.27
#